data_91defded006ad6bd841a77162e3d0d3d
#
_entry.id   91defded006ad6bd841a77162e3d0d3d
#
_cell.length_a   1.000
_cell.length_b   1.000
_cell.length_c   1.000
_cell.angle_alpha   90.00
_cell.angle_beta   90.00
_cell.angle_gamma   90.00
#
_symmetry.space_group_name_H-M   'P 1'
#
loop_
_entity.id
_entity.type
_entity.pdbx_description
1 polymer ?
#
loop_
_entity_poly.entity_id
_entity_poly.type
_entity_poly.pdbx_seq_one_letter_code
_entity_poly.pdbx_strand_id
1 'polypeptide(L)'
;MNVKAISTNVGKALLVSALFMFLSLIVSVIYGRDAAFGPLLISFIITLLVGSFPFIFVRGKQPLSLKDGFLTIVLSWLLSFIFGMLPYVLYGGEFTLINAWFESVSGFTTTGSTILNDIEALPKSLIFWRSSTHYIGGLGVVVFLLLVIPDASPYRLTLTNMEMSSLSKDGYRYKSSKVVRVITMVYGSLTIATLLSLWAAGMPFFDALNHAFSIAATGGFSTRNLSIGAFGSDLINLIVLFFMALCAMHFGLIYAVFATGSLKPMRNSVVRYYFGSIAVMSLIIMFSLLTEGGYDSWGRAAMDSAFTVVSYMSTAGFAICDNSVWPWLAGVVLLFASFQCGCAGSTTGGIKVDRVLISLKAISNEVKHRLHPSSVSHAKLSGHHLADDAVNAVLMYIVVYVLVIFVSVIAVLLCGCEGTTAVSGVIASLGSVGPGLGELGALDNYSAQPAMAKFIFSFDMFLGRVEIYPVLVACSMIFRRNR
;
A
#
# COMPACT_ATOMS: atom_id res chain seq x y z
N MET A 1 -19.68 15.33 -17.41
CA MET A 1 -18.66 15.46 -16.35
C MET A 1 -19.20 16.41 -15.28
N ASN A 2 -19.42 15.91 -14.07
CA ASN A 2 -20.00 16.68 -12.98
C ASN A 2 -18.90 17.33 -12.12
N VAL A 3 -18.39 18.47 -12.59
CA VAL A 3 -17.29 19.20 -11.92
C VAL A 3 -17.62 19.55 -10.48
N LYS A 4 -18.90 19.83 -10.17
CA LYS A 4 -19.35 20.18 -8.81
C LYS A 4 -19.18 19.04 -7.83
N ALA A 5 -19.61 17.83 -8.20
CA ALA A 5 -19.46 16.65 -7.34
C ALA A 5 -18.00 16.22 -7.21
N ILE A 6 -17.22 16.31 -8.30
CA ILE A 6 -15.78 16.00 -8.29
C ILE A 6 -15.05 16.94 -7.33
N SER A 7 -15.21 18.27 -7.49
CA SER A 7 -14.50 19.26 -6.66
C SER A 7 -14.84 19.11 -5.17
N THR A 8 -16.09 18.83 -4.82
CA THR A 8 -16.50 18.64 -3.41
C THR A 8 -15.82 17.40 -2.79
N ASN A 9 -15.70 16.29 -3.52
CA ASN A 9 -15.05 15.09 -2.98
C ASN A 9 -13.53 15.24 -2.92
N VAL A 10 -12.92 15.88 -3.90
CA VAL A 10 -11.50 16.27 -3.86
C VAL A 10 -11.23 17.21 -2.68
N GLY A 11 -12.10 18.19 -2.45
CA GLY A 11 -12.01 19.09 -1.30
C GLY A 11 -12.00 18.34 0.04
N LYS A 12 -12.82 17.28 0.19
CA LYS A 12 -12.79 16.43 1.40
C LYS A 12 -11.44 15.77 1.62
N ALA A 13 -10.82 15.24 0.56
CA ALA A 13 -9.50 14.62 0.66
C ALA A 13 -8.44 15.63 1.12
N LEU A 14 -8.44 16.83 0.55
CA LEU A 14 -7.53 17.90 0.96
C LEU A 14 -7.77 18.37 2.40
N LEU A 15 -9.01 18.42 2.86
CA LEU A 15 -9.33 18.77 4.25
C LEU A 15 -8.82 17.72 5.24
N VAL A 16 -8.82 16.43 4.87
CA VAL A 16 -8.20 15.40 5.69
C VAL A 16 -6.68 15.61 5.77
N SER A 17 -6.02 15.91 4.66
CA SER A 17 -4.59 16.25 4.64
C SER A 17 -4.30 17.51 5.49
N ALA A 18 -5.12 18.56 5.39
CA ALA A 18 -5.01 19.76 6.21
C ALA A 18 -5.16 19.45 7.71
N LEU A 19 -6.08 18.57 8.10
CA LEU A 19 -6.23 18.13 9.50
C LEU A 19 -4.94 17.50 10.04
N PHE A 20 -4.30 16.61 9.28
CA PHE A 20 -3.05 15.98 9.71
C PHE A 20 -1.85 16.93 9.68
N MET A 21 -1.82 17.93 8.76
CA MET A 21 -0.86 19.03 8.83
C MET A 21 -1.04 19.85 10.11
N PHE A 22 -2.29 20.12 10.51
CA PHE A 22 -2.60 20.79 11.78
C PHE A 22 -2.11 19.96 12.99
N LEU A 23 -2.33 18.63 12.99
CA LEU A 23 -1.79 17.77 14.04
C LEU A 23 -0.25 17.79 14.06
N SER A 24 0.40 17.85 12.90
CA SER A 24 1.86 18.00 12.80
C SER A 24 2.34 19.35 13.39
N LEU A 25 1.56 20.42 13.22
CA LEU A 25 1.83 21.70 13.88
C LEU A 25 1.74 21.60 15.42
N ILE A 26 0.76 20.84 15.94
CA ILE A 26 0.68 20.59 17.39
C ILE A 26 1.93 19.84 17.87
N VAL A 27 2.38 18.83 17.12
CA VAL A 27 3.65 18.13 17.43
C VAL A 27 4.82 19.13 17.44
N SER A 28 4.93 20.01 16.43
CA SER A 28 5.97 21.06 16.42
C SER A 28 5.94 21.95 17.66
N VAL A 29 4.75 22.36 18.12
CA VAL A 29 4.60 23.16 19.34
C VAL A 29 5.04 22.40 20.58
N ILE A 30 4.70 21.12 20.70
CA ILE A 30 5.10 20.24 21.83
C ILE A 30 6.63 20.12 21.90
N TYR A 31 7.31 20.05 20.74
CA TYR A 31 8.77 19.96 20.66
C TYR A 31 9.47 21.33 20.55
N GLY A 32 8.82 22.43 20.97
CA GLY A 32 9.44 23.76 21.11
C GLY A 32 9.48 24.59 19.83
N ARG A 33 8.55 24.39 18.90
CA ARG A 33 8.49 25.04 17.57
C ARG A 33 9.75 24.77 16.74
N ASP A 34 9.85 23.52 16.31
CA ASP A 34 10.95 23.06 15.46
C ASP A 34 11.01 23.81 14.11
N ALA A 35 12.09 23.61 13.34
CA ALA A 35 12.34 24.31 12.07
C ALA A 35 11.26 24.09 11.00
N ALA A 36 10.42 23.05 11.12
CA ALA A 36 9.34 22.77 10.19
C ALA A 36 8.02 23.50 10.53
N PHE A 37 7.94 24.25 11.64
CA PHE A 37 6.74 24.97 12.05
C PHE A 37 6.21 25.94 10.96
N GLY A 38 7.08 26.80 10.42
CA GLY A 38 6.73 27.75 9.36
C GLY A 38 6.26 27.07 8.07
N PRO A 39 7.06 26.14 7.51
CA PRO A 39 6.67 25.32 6.37
C PRO A 39 5.32 24.59 6.52
N LEU A 40 5.09 23.96 7.67
CA LEU A 40 3.83 23.27 7.96
C LEU A 40 2.64 24.23 8.09
N LEU A 41 2.83 25.39 8.72
CA LEU A 41 1.77 26.39 8.89
C LEU A 41 1.29 26.95 7.53
N ILE A 42 2.25 27.31 6.66
CA ILE A 42 1.94 27.82 5.32
C ILE A 42 1.21 26.73 4.51
N SER A 43 1.74 25.50 4.53
CA SER A 43 1.15 24.36 3.82
C SER A 43 -0.25 24.06 4.32
N PHE A 44 -0.47 24.10 5.65
CA PHE A 44 -1.78 23.90 6.25
C PHE A 44 -2.79 24.95 5.76
N ILE A 45 -2.42 26.24 5.82
CA ILE A 45 -3.32 27.34 5.39
C ILE A 45 -3.69 27.19 3.92
N ILE A 46 -2.71 26.95 3.03
CA ILE A 46 -2.95 26.78 1.59
C ILE A 46 -3.86 25.59 1.34
N THR A 47 -3.57 24.44 1.96
CA THR A 47 -4.34 23.20 1.77
C THR A 47 -5.78 23.36 2.33
N LEU A 48 -5.93 24.03 3.47
CA LEU A 48 -7.23 24.33 4.07
C LEU A 48 -8.08 25.24 3.18
N LEU A 49 -7.49 26.32 2.66
CA LEU A 49 -8.20 27.27 1.77
C LEU A 49 -8.67 26.59 0.48
N VAL A 50 -7.79 25.84 -0.18
CA VAL A 50 -8.13 25.12 -1.41
C VAL A 50 -9.15 24.00 -1.15
N GLY A 51 -8.96 23.24 -0.07
CA GLY A 51 -9.87 22.15 0.33
C GLY A 51 -11.29 22.65 0.71
N SER A 52 -11.40 23.84 1.35
CA SER A 52 -12.68 24.41 1.75
C SER A 52 -13.40 25.16 0.61
N PHE A 53 -12.69 25.59 -0.42
CA PHE A 53 -13.24 26.33 -1.55
C PHE A 53 -14.51 25.71 -2.17
N PRO A 54 -14.58 24.39 -2.49
CA PRO A 54 -15.76 23.79 -3.05
C PRO A 54 -17.00 23.86 -2.13
N PHE A 55 -16.79 23.84 -0.81
CA PHE A 55 -17.90 23.88 0.15
C PHE A 55 -18.54 25.28 0.26
N ILE A 56 -17.77 26.31 -0.03
CA ILE A 56 -18.22 27.71 0.01
C ILE A 56 -18.92 28.09 -1.30
N PHE A 57 -18.32 27.73 -2.43
CA PHE A 57 -18.73 28.23 -3.75
C PHE A 57 -19.59 27.25 -4.56
N VAL A 58 -19.57 25.93 -4.25
CA VAL A 58 -20.29 24.92 -5.02
C VAL A 58 -21.55 24.50 -4.31
N ARG A 59 -22.72 24.98 -4.76
CA ARG A 59 -24.03 24.61 -4.20
C ARG A 59 -24.67 23.45 -4.98
N GLY A 60 -25.34 22.55 -4.26
CA GLY A 60 -26.15 21.45 -4.79
C GLY A 60 -25.46 20.08 -4.71
N LYS A 61 -26.19 19.09 -4.14
CA LYS A 61 -25.77 17.68 -4.15
C LYS A 61 -26.19 17.05 -5.47
N GLN A 62 -25.26 16.51 -6.22
CA GLN A 62 -25.54 15.75 -7.43
C GLN A 62 -24.91 14.36 -7.33
N PRO A 63 -25.58 13.30 -7.85
CA PRO A 63 -25.02 11.97 -7.85
C PRO A 63 -23.76 11.90 -8.76
N LEU A 64 -22.76 11.15 -8.34
CA LEU A 64 -21.58 10.86 -9.12
C LEU A 64 -21.90 9.76 -10.14
N SER A 65 -21.55 9.97 -11.41
CA SER A 65 -21.51 8.89 -12.39
C SER A 65 -20.24 8.04 -12.17
N LEU A 66 -20.23 6.80 -12.67
CA LEU A 66 -19.02 5.93 -12.64
C LEU A 66 -17.77 6.62 -13.23
N LYS A 67 -17.98 7.34 -14.36
CA LYS A 67 -16.90 8.09 -15.02
C LYS A 67 -16.36 9.22 -14.15
N ASP A 68 -17.28 9.99 -13.54
CA ASP A 68 -16.90 11.08 -12.61
C ASP A 68 -16.18 10.51 -11.38
N GLY A 69 -16.53 9.28 -10.99
CA GLY A 69 -15.88 8.58 -9.91
C GLY A 69 -14.41 8.28 -10.16
N PHE A 70 -14.06 7.70 -11.31
CA PHE A 70 -12.66 7.45 -11.66
C PHE A 70 -11.83 8.74 -11.71
N LEU A 71 -12.40 9.79 -12.28
CA LEU A 71 -11.73 11.09 -12.34
C LEU A 71 -11.54 11.69 -10.94
N THR A 72 -12.55 11.54 -10.05
CA THR A 72 -12.44 11.98 -8.65
C THR A 72 -11.29 11.27 -7.93
N ILE A 73 -11.13 9.95 -8.10
CA ILE A 73 -10.03 9.20 -7.50
C ILE A 73 -8.70 9.78 -7.98
N VAL A 74 -8.48 9.81 -9.30
CA VAL A 74 -7.22 10.26 -9.88
C VAL A 74 -6.87 11.68 -9.44
N LEU A 75 -7.82 12.62 -9.51
CA LEU A 75 -7.59 14.01 -9.09
C LEU A 75 -7.37 14.14 -7.58
N SER A 76 -8.08 13.37 -6.75
CA SER A 76 -7.85 13.40 -5.30
C SER A 76 -6.43 12.98 -4.94
N TRP A 77 -5.93 11.92 -5.55
CA TRP A 77 -4.55 11.45 -5.33
C TRP A 77 -3.52 12.47 -5.83
N LEU A 78 -3.64 12.92 -7.08
CA LEU A 78 -2.69 13.89 -7.65
C LEU A 78 -2.63 15.18 -6.83
N LEU A 79 -3.78 15.71 -6.43
CA LEU A 79 -3.81 16.92 -5.59
C LEU A 79 -3.32 16.65 -4.17
N SER A 80 -3.57 15.47 -3.59
CA SER A 80 -2.97 15.09 -2.31
C SER A 80 -1.45 15.04 -2.39
N PHE A 81 -0.86 14.54 -3.49
CA PHE A 81 0.59 14.56 -3.68
C PHE A 81 1.14 15.99 -3.78
N ILE A 82 0.48 16.85 -4.58
CA ILE A 82 0.91 18.23 -4.78
C ILE A 82 0.82 19.05 -3.50
N PHE A 83 -0.27 18.95 -2.76
CA PHE A 83 -0.40 19.67 -1.49
C PHE A 83 0.41 19.02 -0.38
N GLY A 84 0.56 17.69 -0.41
CA GLY A 84 1.35 16.93 0.55
C GLY A 84 2.85 17.16 0.45
N MET A 85 3.37 17.53 -0.72
CA MET A 85 4.80 17.88 -0.87
C MET A 85 5.15 19.29 -0.36
N LEU A 86 4.16 20.17 -0.15
CA LEU A 86 4.41 21.56 0.24
C LEU A 86 5.24 21.69 1.53
N PRO A 87 4.97 20.93 2.62
CA PRO A 87 5.82 20.99 3.81
C PRO A 87 7.28 20.68 3.53
N TYR A 88 7.56 19.73 2.64
CA TYR A 88 8.91 19.33 2.26
C TYR A 88 9.60 20.39 1.42
N VAL A 89 8.94 20.89 0.36
CA VAL A 89 9.49 21.94 -0.51
C VAL A 89 9.80 23.21 0.28
N LEU A 90 8.90 23.62 1.18
CA LEU A 90 9.09 24.83 1.98
C LEU A 90 10.14 24.65 3.09
N TYR A 91 10.36 23.43 3.56
CA TYR A 91 11.43 23.12 4.51
C TYR A 91 12.80 23.18 3.82
N GLY A 92 12.92 22.70 2.58
CA GLY A 92 14.17 22.73 1.79
C GLY A 92 15.16 21.62 2.16
N GLY A 93 16.46 21.92 2.13
CA GLY A 93 17.52 20.93 2.36
C GLY A 93 17.57 19.86 1.25
N GLU A 94 17.49 18.57 1.61
CA GLU A 94 17.46 17.45 0.65
C GLU A 94 16.18 17.41 -0.21
N PHE A 95 15.14 18.14 0.17
CA PHE A 95 13.85 18.18 -0.52
C PHE A 95 13.84 19.15 -1.71
N THR A 96 14.62 18.84 -2.76
CA THR A 96 14.40 19.48 -4.07
C THR A 96 12.98 19.22 -4.55
N LEU A 97 12.49 19.92 -5.57
CA LEU A 97 11.13 19.74 -6.08
C LEU A 97 10.81 18.25 -6.43
N ILE A 98 11.74 17.56 -7.10
CA ILE A 98 11.59 16.14 -7.46
C ILE A 98 11.65 15.24 -6.23
N ASN A 99 12.56 15.52 -5.30
CA ASN A 99 12.68 14.75 -4.06
C ASN A 99 11.45 14.92 -3.17
N ALA A 100 10.92 16.13 -3.03
CA ALA A 100 9.69 16.41 -2.29
C ALA A 100 8.46 15.75 -2.93
N TRP A 101 8.39 15.75 -4.27
CA TRP A 101 7.38 15.02 -5.01
C TRP A 101 7.47 13.51 -4.72
N PHE A 102 8.66 12.92 -4.86
CA PHE A 102 8.90 11.50 -4.62
C PHE A 102 8.49 11.09 -3.19
N GLU A 103 8.94 11.84 -2.17
CA GLU A 103 8.63 11.58 -0.76
C GLU A 103 7.13 11.70 -0.48
N SER A 104 6.45 12.70 -1.07
CA SER A 104 5.01 12.87 -0.95
C SER A 104 4.23 11.73 -1.61
N VAL A 105 4.59 11.37 -2.84
CA VAL A 105 3.95 10.25 -3.55
C VAL A 105 4.17 8.95 -2.78
N SER A 106 5.41 8.64 -2.39
CA SER A 106 5.74 7.47 -1.59
C SER A 106 4.95 7.42 -0.28
N GLY A 107 4.81 8.57 0.39
CA GLY A 107 4.00 8.68 1.60
C GLY A 107 2.54 8.34 1.37
N PHE A 108 1.86 9.05 0.49
CA PHE A 108 0.44 8.83 0.25
C PHE A 108 0.13 7.48 -0.40
N THR A 109 1.00 6.96 -1.28
CA THR A 109 0.81 5.63 -1.87
C THR A 109 1.17 4.49 -0.91
N THR A 110 1.66 4.83 0.30
CA THR A 110 2.12 3.87 1.31
C THR A 110 3.19 2.93 0.78
N THR A 111 4.09 3.45 -0.05
CA THR A 111 5.19 2.67 -0.61
C THR A 111 6.38 2.59 0.35
N GLY A 112 6.71 3.69 1.05
CA GLY A 112 7.78 3.71 2.04
C GLY A 112 9.19 3.93 1.48
N SER A 113 9.35 4.05 0.16
CA SER A 113 10.63 4.48 -0.45
C SER A 113 10.94 5.91 -0.04
N THR A 114 12.18 6.19 0.31
CA THR A 114 12.62 7.54 0.73
C THR A 114 13.81 8.04 -0.07
N ILE A 115 13.93 9.36 -0.15
CA ILE A 115 15.12 10.04 -0.70
C ILE A 115 16.05 10.54 0.39
N LEU A 116 15.71 10.33 1.64
CA LEU A 116 16.45 10.88 2.77
C LEU A 116 17.63 10.00 3.12
N ASN A 117 18.78 10.63 3.31
CA ASN A 117 19.99 9.95 3.79
C ASN A 117 20.00 9.87 5.33
N ASP A 118 19.45 10.87 6.01
CA ASP A 118 19.34 10.90 7.47
C ASP A 118 17.94 11.34 7.91
N ILE A 119 17.13 10.37 8.31
CA ILE A 119 15.76 10.57 8.80
C ILE A 119 15.79 11.18 10.21
N GLU A 120 16.79 10.82 11.02
CA GLU A 120 16.87 11.22 12.43
C GLU A 120 17.24 12.71 12.59
N ALA A 121 17.84 13.32 11.57
CA ALA A 121 18.14 14.77 11.52
C ALA A 121 16.86 15.61 11.27
N LEU A 122 15.77 15.03 10.80
CA LEU A 122 14.54 15.78 10.54
C LEU A 122 13.84 16.24 11.82
N PRO A 123 13.14 17.41 11.76
CA PRO A 123 12.25 17.84 12.83
C PRO A 123 11.16 16.80 13.13
N LYS A 124 10.81 16.63 14.40
CA LYS A 124 9.80 15.66 14.85
C LYS A 124 8.45 15.88 14.19
N SER A 125 8.06 17.13 13.95
CA SER A 125 6.81 17.46 13.27
C SER A 125 6.79 17.00 11.81
N LEU A 126 7.93 17.04 11.11
CA LEU A 126 8.04 16.58 9.73
C LEU A 126 8.08 15.05 9.64
N ILE A 127 8.72 14.38 10.61
CA ILE A 127 8.66 12.90 10.76
C ILE A 127 7.20 12.46 11.00
N PHE A 128 6.47 13.17 11.86
CA PHE A 128 5.05 12.89 12.10
C PHE A 128 4.21 13.11 10.83
N TRP A 129 4.49 14.16 10.05
CA TRP A 129 3.83 14.38 8.77
C TRP A 129 4.07 13.23 7.79
N ARG A 130 5.32 12.73 7.68
CA ARG A 130 5.66 11.55 6.85
C ARG A 130 4.79 10.34 7.22
N SER A 131 4.74 9.97 8.48
CA SER A 131 3.93 8.84 8.96
C SER A 131 2.42 9.10 8.79
N SER A 132 1.99 10.36 8.91
CA SER A 132 0.60 10.76 8.68
C SER A 132 0.19 10.59 7.23
N THR A 133 1.07 10.84 6.25
CA THR A 133 0.78 10.60 4.82
C THR A 133 0.51 9.13 4.56
N HIS A 134 1.24 8.19 5.18
CA HIS A 134 0.94 6.76 5.15
C HIS A 134 -0.45 6.46 5.72
N TYR A 135 -0.76 7.02 6.89
CA TYR A 135 -2.04 6.76 7.55
C TYR A 135 -3.23 7.24 6.73
N ILE A 136 -3.12 8.43 6.13
CA ILE A 136 -4.12 8.98 5.20
C ILE A 136 -4.23 8.11 3.95
N GLY A 137 -3.09 7.74 3.36
CA GLY A 137 -3.01 6.94 2.14
C GLY A 137 -3.56 5.53 2.30
N GLY A 138 -3.28 4.87 3.43
CA GLY A 138 -3.81 3.54 3.76
C GLY A 138 -5.34 3.54 3.83
N LEU A 139 -5.92 4.49 4.54
CA LEU A 139 -7.38 4.64 4.63
C LEU A 139 -7.99 5.13 3.32
N GLY A 140 -7.28 6.02 2.61
CA GLY A 140 -7.76 6.67 1.39
C GLY A 140 -8.17 5.69 0.30
N VAL A 141 -7.37 4.68 0.01
CA VAL A 141 -7.70 3.66 -1.02
C VAL A 141 -9.03 2.99 -0.72
N VAL A 142 -9.23 2.60 0.52
CA VAL A 142 -10.43 1.86 0.92
C VAL A 142 -11.67 2.76 0.89
N VAL A 143 -11.55 3.97 1.42
CA VAL A 143 -12.65 4.94 1.48
C VAL A 143 -12.99 5.47 0.09
N PHE A 144 -11.98 5.80 -0.73
CA PHE A 144 -12.21 6.29 -2.09
C PHE A 144 -12.82 5.24 -3.01
N LEU A 145 -12.34 3.99 -2.96
CA LEU A 145 -12.93 2.90 -3.74
C LEU A 145 -14.41 2.69 -3.42
N LEU A 146 -14.79 2.85 -2.15
CA LEU A 146 -16.17 2.64 -1.71
C LEU A 146 -17.07 3.85 -1.89
N LEU A 147 -16.54 5.09 -1.76
CA LEU A 147 -17.33 6.32 -1.94
C LEU A 147 -17.63 6.61 -3.41
N VAL A 148 -16.79 6.14 -4.32
CA VAL A 148 -16.92 6.41 -5.76
C VAL A 148 -17.73 5.35 -6.48
N ILE A 149 -17.95 4.17 -5.89
CA ILE A 149 -18.78 3.11 -6.46
C ILE A 149 -20.04 2.94 -5.62
N PRO A 150 -20.99 3.90 -5.67
CA PRO A 150 -22.33 3.63 -5.20
C PRO A 150 -22.99 2.74 -6.24
N ASP A 151 -23.47 1.57 -5.87
CA ASP A 151 -24.45 0.73 -6.56
C ASP A 151 -24.16 0.25 -8.01
N ALA A 152 -23.04 0.52 -8.60
CA ALA A 152 -22.83 0.28 -10.02
C ALA A 152 -21.59 -0.55 -10.33
N SER A 153 -21.68 -1.81 -10.13
CA SER A 153 -21.25 -2.89 -11.01
C SER A 153 -21.43 -4.22 -10.31
N PRO A 154 -22.28 -5.13 -10.85
CA PRO A 154 -22.40 -6.50 -10.37
C PRO A 154 -21.04 -7.20 -10.26
N TYR A 155 -20.07 -6.77 -11.04
CA TYR A 155 -18.75 -7.36 -11.20
C TYR A 155 -17.80 -7.14 -10.00
N ARG A 156 -17.68 -5.91 -9.46
CA ARG A 156 -16.88 -5.66 -8.24
C ARG A 156 -17.61 -6.05 -6.96
N LEU A 157 -18.93 -5.89 -6.95
CA LEU A 157 -19.78 -6.48 -5.93
C LEU A 157 -19.68 -8.02 -5.95
N THR A 158 -19.45 -8.64 -7.10
CA THR A 158 -19.23 -10.08 -7.21
C THR A 158 -17.87 -10.48 -6.62
N LEU A 159 -16.79 -9.76 -6.87
CA LEU A 159 -15.49 -10.02 -6.23
C LEU A 159 -15.54 -9.73 -4.71
N THR A 160 -16.09 -8.59 -4.30
CA THR A 160 -16.28 -8.25 -2.88
C THR A 160 -17.34 -9.16 -2.22
N ASN A 161 -18.41 -9.53 -2.91
CA ASN A 161 -19.41 -10.48 -2.43
C ASN A 161 -18.93 -11.93 -2.48
N MET A 162 -18.01 -12.32 -3.37
CA MET A 162 -17.33 -13.62 -3.31
C MET A 162 -16.41 -13.70 -2.10
N GLU A 163 -15.73 -12.61 -1.76
CA GLU A 163 -14.93 -12.52 -0.55
C GLU A 163 -15.79 -12.52 0.72
N MET A 164 -16.98 -11.93 0.66
CA MET A 164 -17.93 -11.84 1.79
C MET A 164 -19.04 -12.91 1.77
N SER A 165 -19.26 -13.64 0.68
CA SER A 165 -20.40 -14.56 0.52
C SER A 165 -20.33 -15.81 1.39
N SER A 166 -19.18 -16.11 1.99
CA SER A 166 -19.10 -17.12 3.05
C SER A 166 -19.85 -16.69 4.34
N LEU A 167 -20.18 -15.40 4.47
CA LEU A 167 -20.86 -14.81 5.63
C LEU A 167 -22.30 -14.39 5.36
N SER A 168 -22.74 -14.30 4.11
CA SER A 168 -24.10 -13.84 3.77
C SER A 168 -24.89 -14.91 3.03
N LYS A 169 -25.27 -15.99 3.70
CA LYS A 169 -26.44 -16.80 3.27
C LYS A 169 -27.76 -16.04 3.45
N ASP A 170 -27.75 -14.91 4.17
CA ASP A 170 -28.90 -14.04 4.38
C ASP A 170 -28.68 -12.71 3.67
N GLY A 171 -29.48 -12.47 2.62
CA GLY A 171 -29.55 -11.35 1.69
C GLY A 171 -29.25 -9.90 2.15
N TYR A 172 -28.12 -9.64 2.78
CA TYR A 172 -27.67 -8.30 3.14
C TYR A 172 -26.84 -7.68 2.04
N ARG A 173 -27.50 -6.93 1.15
CA ARG A 173 -26.86 -5.83 0.41
C ARG A 173 -26.38 -4.79 1.43
N TYR A 174 -25.10 -4.85 1.83
CA TYR A 174 -24.52 -3.81 2.67
C TYR A 174 -24.51 -2.50 1.87
N LYS A 175 -25.20 -1.47 2.38
CA LYS A 175 -25.03 -0.10 1.90
C LYS A 175 -23.53 0.25 2.01
N SER A 176 -22.96 0.89 1.00
CA SER A 176 -21.53 1.29 0.94
C SER A 176 -21.02 1.96 2.23
N SER A 177 -21.88 2.74 2.90
CA SER A 177 -21.58 3.37 4.19
C SER A 177 -21.28 2.38 5.33
N LYS A 178 -21.86 1.16 5.31
CA LYS A 178 -21.61 0.15 6.35
C LYS A 178 -20.25 -0.51 6.15
N VAL A 179 -19.86 -0.74 4.90
CA VAL A 179 -18.54 -1.29 4.55
C VAL A 179 -17.44 -0.30 4.94
N VAL A 180 -17.59 0.99 4.59
CA VAL A 180 -16.65 2.05 5.02
C VAL A 180 -16.50 2.07 6.54
N ARG A 181 -17.61 2.04 7.28
CA ARG A 181 -17.57 2.02 8.75
C ARG A 181 -16.80 0.82 9.30
N VAL A 182 -17.07 -0.38 8.80
CA VAL A 182 -16.38 -1.61 9.23
C VAL A 182 -14.87 -1.50 9.00
N ILE A 183 -14.47 -1.08 7.80
CA ILE A 183 -13.05 -0.94 7.45
C ILE A 183 -12.38 0.12 8.32
N THR A 184 -13.00 1.30 8.49
CA THR A 184 -12.45 2.36 9.35
C THR A 184 -12.33 1.90 10.80
N MET A 185 -13.30 1.13 11.32
CA MET A 185 -13.23 0.56 12.68
C MET A 185 -12.06 -0.44 12.81
N VAL A 186 -11.92 -1.38 11.87
CA VAL A 186 -10.82 -2.36 11.88
C VAL A 186 -9.48 -1.65 11.76
N TYR A 187 -9.35 -0.71 10.83
CA TYR A 187 -8.14 0.08 10.64
C TYR A 187 -7.73 0.85 11.90
N GLY A 188 -8.67 1.56 12.52
CA GLY A 188 -8.43 2.30 13.76
C GLY A 188 -8.11 1.38 14.94
N SER A 189 -8.81 0.24 15.09
CA SER A 189 -8.54 -0.72 16.16
C SER A 189 -7.16 -1.39 16.02
N LEU A 190 -6.75 -1.74 14.79
CA LEU A 190 -5.42 -2.26 14.52
C LEU A 190 -4.34 -1.21 14.83
N THR A 191 -4.56 0.05 14.45
CA THR A 191 -3.62 1.15 14.77
C THR A 191 -3.43 1.29 16.27
N ILE A 192 -4.54 1.33 17.04
CA ILE A 192 -4.48 1.47 18.50
C ILE A 192 -3.81 0.24 19.14
N ALA A 193 -4.16 -0.97 18.70
CA ALA A 193 -3.55 -2.19 19.19
C ALA A 193 -2.04 -2.23 18.91
N THR A 194 -1.61 -1.85 17.72
CA THR A 194 -0.19 -1.76 17.35
C THR A 194 0.54 -0.74 18.22
N LEU A 195 -0.02 0.48 18.36
CA LEU A 195 0.55 1.53 19.21
C LEU A 195 0.77 1.04 20.65
N LEU A 196 -0.28 0.50 21.27
CA LEU A 196 -0.22 0.05 22.65
C LEU A 196 0.76 -1.12 22.84
N SER A 197 0.81 -2.05 21.89
CA SER A 197 1.73 -3.20 21.93
C SER A 197 3.19 -2.76 21.80
N LEU A 198 3.51 -1.84 20.88
CA LEU A 198 4.87 -1.32 20.70
C LEU A 198 5.31 -0.48 21.91
N TRP A 199 4.42 0.36 22.43
CA TRP A 199 4.70 1.16 23.64
C TRP A 199 4.91 0.28 24.87
N ALA A 200 4.09 -0.73 25.07
CA ALA A 200 4.25 -1.70 26.15
C ALA A 200 5.54 -2.54 26.03
N ALA A 201 6.02 -2.77 24.80
CA ALA A 201 7.30 -3.44 24.53
C ALA A 201 8.52 -2.54 24.76
N GLY A 202 8.34 -1.27 25.20
CA GLY A 202 9.42 -0.34 25.52
C GLY A 202 9.82 0.62 24.40
N MET A 203 9.10 0.65 23.28
CA MET A 203 9.33 1.67 22.24
C MET A 203 8.87 3.04 22.74
N PRO A 204 9.66 4.14 22.55
CA PRO A 204 9.23 5.49 22.89
C PRO A 204 7.88 5.83 22.26
N PHE A 205 7.01 6.53 22.99
CA PHE A 205 5.63 6.80 22.54
C PHE A 205 5.57 7.47 21.16
N PHE A 206 6.45 8.43 20.88
CA PHE A 206 6.51 9.10 19.57
C PHE A 206 6.87 8.12 18.46
N ASP A 207 7.87 7.27 18.68
CA ASP A 207 8.27 6.26 17.70
C ASP A 207 7.15 5.20 17.54
N ALA A 208 6.54 4.74 18.62
CA ALA A 208 5.43 3.78 18.60
C ALA A 208 4.22 4.31 17.83
N LEU A 209 3.88 5.60 17.98
CA LEU A 209 2.77 6.24 17.27
C LEU A 209 3.03 6.30 15.75
N ASN A 210 4.23 6.73 15.36
CA ASN A 210 4.61 6.85 13.96
C ASN A 210 4.68 5.47 13.28
N HIS A 211 5.27 4.47 13.96
CA HIS A 211 5.30 3.10 13.44
C HIS A 211 3.90 2.47 13.39
N ALA A 212 3.02 2.73 14.38
CA ALA A 212 1.64 2.24 14.33
C ALA A 212 0.87 2.79 13.12
N PHE A 213 1.05 4.07 12.77
CA PHE A 213 0.47 4.66 11.56
C PHE A 213 0.99 3.98 10.30
N SER A 214 2.28 3.75 10.22
CA SER A 214 2.92 3.17 9.06
C SER A 214 2.62 1.66 8.93
N ILE A 215 2.60 0.89 10.03
CA ILE A 215 2.25 -0.54 10.04
C ILE A 215 0.79 -0.76 9.64
N ALA A 216 -0.15 0.01 10.22
CA ALA A 216 -1.57 -0.12 9.89
C ALA A 216 -1.83 0.22 8.41
N ALA A 217 -1.12 1.19 7.87
CA ALA A 217 -1.18 1.58 6.47
C ALA A 217 -0.40 0.64 5.54
N THR A 218 0.42 -0.28 6.09
CA THR A 218 1.37 -1.12 5.34
C THR A 218 2.34 -0.27 4.50
N GLY A 219 3.01 0.72 5.13
CA GLY A 219 3.69 1.78 4.40
C GLY A 219 5.22 1.84 4.52
N GLY A 220 5.84 1.45 5.65
CA GLY A 220 7.29 1.31 5.81
C GLY A 220 8.08 2.51 6.28
N PHE A 221 7.53 3.73 6.29
CA PHE A 221 8.26 4.87 6.86
C PHE A 221 8.56 4.64 8.35
N SER A 222 9.83 4.78 8.70
CA SER A 222 10.35 4.71 10.06
C SER A 222 10.77 6.10 10.55
N THR A 223 10.90 6.23 11.86
CA THR A 223 11.51 7.37 12.54
C THR A 223 13.03 7.22 12.69
N ARG A 224 13.57 6.05 12.28
CA ARG A 224 14.97 5.66 12.43
C ARG A 224 15.58 5.27 11.09
N ASN A 225 16.89 5.56 10.93
CA ASN A 225 17.63 5.20 9.71
C ASN A 225 17.72 3.68 9.51
N LEU A 226 17.94 2.92 10.59
CA LEU A 226 17.98 1.45 10.57
C LEU A 226 16.59 0.80 10.71
N SER A 227 15.52 1.54 10.43
CA SER A 227 14.14 1.05 10.49
C SER A 227 13.83 0.41 11.86
N ILE A 228 13.15 -0.73 11.91
CA ILE A 228 12.81 -1.46 13.14
C ILE A 228 14.07 -2.05 13.80
N GLY A 229 15.10 -2.37 13.03
CA GLY A 229 16.38 -2.87 13.54
C GLY A 229 17.06 -1.94 14.55
N ALA A 230 16.80 -0.62 14.47
CA ALA A 230 17.34 0.38 15.41
C ALA A 230 16.94 0.14 16.88
N PHE A 231 15.84 -0.56 17.14
CA PHE A 231 15.34 -0.80 18.51
C PHE A 231 16.03 -2.01 19.18
N GLY A 232 16.71 -2.89 18.45
CA GLY A 232 17.50 -3.99 18.99
C GLY A 232 16.71 -4.99 19.85
N SER A 233 15.38 -5.13 19.67
CA SER A 233 14.51 -5.94 20.50
C SER A 233 13.74 -6.97 19.67
N ASP A 234 13.97 -8.25 19.95
CA ASP A 234 13.26 -9.35 19.28
C ASP A 234 11.75 -9.32 19.57
N LEU A 235 11.34 -8.82 20.75
CA LEU A 235 9.94 -8.65 21.08
C LEU A 235 9.27 -7.61 20.18
N ILE A 236 9.93 -6.46 19.93
CA ILE A 236 9.45 -5.43 19.01
C ILE A 236 9.38 -6.01 17.59
N ASN A 237 10.40 -6.75 17.15
CA ASN A 237 10.42 -7.40 15.84
C ASN A 237 9.24 -8.35 15.66
N LEU A 238 8.93 -9.19 16.66
CA LEU A 238 7.78 -10.11 16.64
C LEU A 238 6.45 -9.39 16.61
N ILE A 239 6.29 -8.30 17.37
CA ILE A 239 5.07 -7.49 17.39
C ILE A 239 4.87 -6.85 15.99
N VAL A 240 5.91 -6.26 15.42
CA VAL A 240 5.84 -5.64 14.09
C VAL A 240 5.50 -6.69 13.03
N LEU A 241 6.18 -7.84 13.02
CA LEU A 241 5.92 -8.98 12.13
C LEU A 241 4.44 -9.41 12.22
N PHE A 242 3.92 -9.58 13.43
CA PHE A 242 2.53 -9.99 13.65
C PHE A 242 1.53 -8.97 13.09
N PHE A 243 1.71 -7.69 13.40
CA PHE A 243 0.79 -6.66 12.91
C PHE A 243 0.92 -6.40 11.41
N MET A 244 2.12 -6.48 10.82
CA MET A 244 2.29 -6.44 9.36
C MET A 244 1.51 -7.56 8.67
N ALA A 245 1.66 -8.81 9.14
CA ALA A 245 0.93 -9.95 8.60
C ALA A 245 -0.60 -9.78 8.75
N LEU A 246 -1.07 -9.22 9.86
CA LEU A 246 -2.48 -9.01 10.13
C LEU A 246 -3.07 -7.86 9.29
N CYS A 247 -2.37 -6.73 9.16
CA CYS A 247 -2.81 -5.58 8.35
C CYS A 247 -2.85 -5.89 6.84
N ALA A 248 -2.08 -6.87 6.38
CA ALA A 248 -2.12 -7.36 5.00
C ALA A 248 -3.26 -8.36 4.72
N MET A 249 -4.07 -8.70 5.71
CA MET A 249 -5.25 -9.55 5.54
C MET A 249 -6.48 -8.73 5.18
N HIS A 250 -7.49 -9.41 4.60
CA HIS A 250 -8.77 -8.81 4.28
C HIS A 250 -9.50 -8.30 5.54
N PHE A 251 -9.74 -6.99 5.66
CA PHE A 251 -10.33 -6.36 6.86
C PHE A 251 -11.74 -6.88 7.19
N GLY A 252 -12.51 -7.27 6.19
CA GLY A 252 -13.82 -7.89 6.40
C GLY A 252 -13.74 -9.25 7.11
N LEU A 253 -12.68 -10.05 6.86
CA LEU A 253 -12.46 -11.31 7.57
C LEU A 253 -12.04 -11.06 9.02
N ILE A 254 -11.19 -10.06 9.26
CA ILE A 254 -10.82 -9.64 10.62
C ILE A 254 -12.06 -9.21 11.39
N TYR A 255 -12.90 -8.36 10.80
CA TYR A 255 -14.17 -7.94 11.40
C TYR A 255 -15.09 -9.14 11.71
N ALA A 256 -15.19 -10.09 10.77
CA ALA A 256 -16.02 -11.26 10.95
C ALA A 256 -15.57 -12.14 12.13
N VAL A 257 -14.27 -12.30 12.35
CA VAL A 257 -13.73 -13.00 13.51
C VAL A 257 -14.17 -12.32 14.81
N PHE A 258 -14.01 -11.01 14.90
CA PHE A 258 -14.43 -10.25 16.09
C PHE A 258 -15.95 -10.27 16.29
N ALA A 259 -16.73 -10.14 15.22
CA ALA A 259 -18.20 -10.10 15.29
C ALA A 259 -18.81 -11.45 15.64
N THR A 260 -18.19 -12.58 15.22
CA THR A 260 -18.70 -13.93 15.47
C THR A 260 -18.02 -14.64 16.64
N GLY A 261 -16.93 -14.12 17.16
CA GLY A 261 -16.10 -14.77 18.18
C GLY A 261 -15.50 -16.11 17.70
N SER A 262 -15.44 -16.36 16.39
CA SER A 262 -15.02 -17.63 15.80
C SER A 262 -13.93 -17.45 14.77
N LEU A 263 -12.93 -18.34 14.77
CA LEU A 263 -11.87 -18.38 13.75
C LEU A 263 -12.30 -19.05 12.43
N LYS A 264 -13.56 -19.45 12.28
CA LYS A 264 -14.07 -20.06 11.03
C LYS A 264 -13.81 -19.20 9.78
N PRO A 265 -13.98 -17.86 9.80
CA PRO A 265 -13.68 -17.01 8.64
C PRO A 265 -12.21 -17.11 8.17
N MET A 266 -11.27 -17.38 9.08
CA MET A 266 -9.84 -17.56 8.76
C MET A 266 -9.53 -18.85 7.98
N ARG A 267 -10.45 -19.80 7.93
CA ARG A 267 -10.28 -21.05 7.14
C ARG A 267 -10.54 -20.87 5.64
N ASN A 268 -10.56 -19.63 5.15
CA ASN A 268 -10.68 -19.30 3.72
C ASN A 268 -9.44 -19.80 2.95
N SER A 269 -9.63 -20.20 1.67
CA SER A 269 -8.54 -20.65 0.80
C SER A 269 -7.48 -19.57 0.54
N VAL A 270 -7.89 -18.31 0.49
CA VAL A 270 -6.98 -17.16 0.30
C VAL A 270 -6.07 -17.01 1.51
N VAL A 271 -6.63 -17.02 2.74
CA VAL A 271 -5.85 -16.91 3.98
C VAL A 271 -4.86 -18.07 4.12
N ARG A 272 -5.30 -19.30 3.79
CA ARG A 272 -4.39 -20.47 3.81
C ARG A 272 -3.26 -20.34 2.81
N TYR A 273 -3.56 -19.85 1.61
CA TYR A 273 -2.54 -19.62 0.58
C TYR A 273 -1.59 -18.49 1.01
N TYR A 274 -2.10 -17.40 1.59
CA TYR A 274 -1.30 -16.29 2.09
C TYR A 274 -0.27 -16.74 3.15
N PHE A 275 -0.70 -17.39 4.22
CA PHE A 275 0.21 -17.89 5.24
C PHE A 275 1.08 -19.05 4.76
N GLY A 276 0.56 -19.89 3.87
CA GLY A 276 1.34 -20.95 3.22
C GLY A 276 2.48 -20.39 2.36
N SER A 277 2.22 -19.34 1.58
CA SER A 277 3.27 -18.69 0.78
C SER A 277 4.31 -17.98 1.66
N ILE A 278 3.90 -17.30 2.74
CA ILE A 278 4.85 -16.74 3.72
C ILE A 278 5.75 -17.85 4.27
N ALA A 279 5.17 -18.96 4.74
CA ALA A 279 5.94 -20.04 5.32
C ALA A 279 6.93 -20.66 4.32
N VAL A 280 6.49 -20.95 3.09
CA VAL A 280 7.34 -21.53 2.06
C VAL A 280 8.47 -20.58 1.67
N MET A 281 8.18 -19.31 1.40
CA MET A 281 9.20 -18.33 1.03
C MET A 281 10.20 -18.10 2.18
N SER A 282 9.72 -17.99 3.43
CA SER A 282 10.59 -17.84 4.61
C SER A 282 11.51 -19.05 4.79
N LEU A 283 11.02 -20.27 4.56
CA LEU A 283 11.86 -21.48 4.64
C LEU A 283 12.91 -21.51 3.52
N ILE A 284 12.57 -21.12 2.29
CA ILE A 284 13.52 -21.06 1.18
C ILE A 284 14.64 -20.06 1.50
N ILE A 285 14.27 -18.84 1.94
CA ILE A 285 15.25 -17.81 2.30
C ILE A 285 16.09 -18.25 3.50
N MET A 286 15.47 -18.78 4.56
CA MET A 286 16.18 -19.27 5.73
C MET A 286 17.23 -20.32 5.35
N PHE A 287 16.87 -21.27 4.50
CA PHE A 287 17.80 -22.28 4.02
C PHE A 287 18.95 -21.67 3.20
N SER A 288 18.65 -20.73 2.31
CA SER A 288 19.67 -20.00 1.53
C SER A 288 20.64 -19.21 2.43
N LEU A 289 20.12 -18.56 3.49
CA LEU A 289 20.96 -17.81 4.44
C LEU A 289 21.90 -18.72 5.25
N LEU A 290 21.45 -19.92 5.61
CA LEU A 290 22.26 -20.90 6.35
C LEU A 290 23.32 -21.57 5.47
N THR A 291 23.06 -21.73 4.17
CA THR A 291 24.00 -22.42 3.25
C THR A 291 24.98 -21.45 2.60
N GLU A 292 24.56 -20.27 2.21
CA GLU A 292 25.37 -19.34 1.41
C GLU A 292 25.48 -17.95 2.05
N GLY A 293 24.56 -17.60 2.96
CA GLY A 293 24.44 -16.26 3.55
C GLY A 293 25.29 -15.99 4.78
N GLY A 294 26.11 -16.96 5.24
CA GLY A 294 27.01 -16.79 6.40
C GLY A 294 26.30 -16.68 7.76
N TYR A 295 25.07 -17.19 7.88
CA TYR A 295 24.33 -17.24 9.14
C TYR A 295 24.67 -18.52 9.92
N ASP A 296 25.20 -18.37 11.15
CA ASP A 296 25.53 -19.51 12.03
C ASP A 296 24.32 -19.94 12.91
N SER A 297 23.35 -19.06 13.09
CA SER A 297 22.21 -19.30 13.98
C SER A 297 20.92 -19.54 13.21
N TRP A 298 20.31 -20.72 13.41
CA TRP A 298 18.99 -21.07 12.88
C TRP A 298 17.89 -20.09 13.34
N GLY A 299 17.93 -19.65 14.61
CA GLY A 299 16.94 -18.73 15.17
C GLY A 299 17.02 -17.37 14.52
N ARG A 300 18.24 -16.85 14.29
CA ARG A 300 18.42 -15.56 13.62
C ARG A 300 18.02 -15.63 12.15
N ALA A 301 18.45 -16.67 11.43
CA ALA A 301 18.05 -16.88 10.05
C ALA A 301 16.53 -17.01 9.88
N ALA A 302 15.86 -17.71 10.80
CA ALA A 302 14.40 -17.83 10.81
C ALA A 302 13.70 -16.48 11.06
N MET A 303 14.17 -15.67 12.01
CA MET A 303 13.60 -14.36 12.31
C MET A 303 13.78 -13.42 11.13
N ASP A 304 14.99 -13.27 10.63
CA ASP A 304 15.32 -12.31 9.58
C ASP A 304 14.62 -12.68 8.26
N SER A 305 14.57 -14.00 7.90
CA SER A 305 13.83 -14.45 6.73
C SER A 305 12.31 -14.25 6.85
N ALA A 306 11.70 -14.62 7.98
CA ALA A 306 10.27 -14.49 8.19
C ALA A 306 9.86 -13.01 8.22
N PHE A 307 10.61 -12.17 8.93
CA PHE A 307 10.36 -10.74 9.01
C PHE A 307 10.41 -10.09 7.63
N THR A 308 11.48 -10.36 6.87
CA THR A 308 11.67 -9.76 5.54
C THR A 308 10.61 -10.23 4.55
N VAL A 309 10.28 -11.54 4.53
CA VAL A 309 9.19 -12.06 3.67
C VAL A 309 7.85 -11.41 4.02
N VAL A 310 7.51 -11.31 5.31
CA VAL A 310 6.26 -10.66 5.73
C VAL A 310 6.29 -9.18 5.40
N SER A 311 7.42 -8.50 5.56
CA SER A 311 7.59 -7.08 5.22
C SER A 311 7.32 -6.83 3.73
N TYR A 312 7.88 -7.64 2.84
CA TYR A 312 7.68 -7.53 1.38
C TYR A 312 6.26 -7.96 0.97
N MET A 313 5.73 -9.07 1.48
CA MET A 313 4.38 -9.51 1.17
C MET A 313 3.29 -8.61 1.72
N SER A 314 3.49 -8.04 2.91
CA SER A 314 2.55 -7.06 3.48
C SER A 314 2.68 -5.69 2.84
N THR A 315 3.64 -5.48 1.95
CA THR A 315 3.98 -4.18 1.37
C THR A 315 4.31 -3.12 2.42
N ALA A 316 4.80 -3.56 3.59
CA ALA A 316 5.13 -2.66 4.69
C ALA A 316 6.57 -2.13 4.61
N GLY A 317 7.49 -2.83 3.94
CA GLY A 317 8.83 -2.33 3.66
C GLY A 317 9.75 -2.11 4.87
N PHE A 318 9.39 -2.54 6.07
CA PHE A 318 10.25 -2.42 7.26
C PHE A 318 11.42 -3.42 7.21
N ALA A 319 12.54 -3.02 7.81
CA ALA A 319 13.75 -3.83 7.89
C ALA A 319 14.24 -4.00 9.33
N ILE A 320 14.83 -5.16 9.62
CA ILE A 320 15.56 -5.47 10.86
C ILE A 320 17.03 -5.83 10.58
N CYS A 321 17.36 -6.06 9.34
CA CYS A 321 18.71 -6.40 8.86
C CYS A 321 18.90 -5.86 7.45
N ASP A 322 20.16 -5.79 7.02
CA ASP A 322 20.52 -5.48 5.65
C ASP A 322 20.38 -6.73 4.78
N ASN A 323 19.51 -6.68 3.80
CA ASN A 323 19.27 -7.74 2.83
C ASN A 323 19.99 -7.54 1.49
N SER A 324 20.75 -6.46 1.32
CA SER A 324 21.52 -6.19 0.11
C SER A 324 22.64 -7.22 -0.12
N VAL A 325 23.15 -7.77 0.98
CA VAL A 325 24.22 -8.78 0.98
C VAL A 325 23.72 -10.23 0.92
N TRP A 326 22.41 -10.44 0.82
CA TRP A 326 21.83 -11.79 0.81
C TRP A 326 22.07 -12.52 -0.50
N PRO A 327 22.10 -13.88 -0.46
CA PRO A 327 22.26 -14.69 -1.67
C PRO A 327 21.19 -14.34 -2.72
N TRP A 328 21.56 -14.48 -3.99
CA TRP A 328 20.69 -14.13 -5.11
C TRP A 328 19.33 -14.87 -5.10
N LEU A 329 19.32 -16.13 -4.62
CA LEU A 329 18.10 -16.90 -4.43
C LEU A 329 17.11 -16.17 -3.50
N ALA A 330 17.58 -15.62 -2.39
CA ALA A 330 16.75 -14.84 -1.48
C ALA A 330 16.17 -13.59 -2.18
N GLY A 331 16.99 -12.88 -2.97
CA GLY A 331 16.55 -11.73 -3.77
C GLY A 331 15.41 -12.08 -4.74
N VAL A 332 15.53 -13.20 -5.48
CA VAL A 332 14.48 -13.65 -6.41
C VAL A 332 13.18 -13.98 -5.68
N VAL A 333 13.27 -14.63 -4.51
CA VAL A 333 12.08 -14.94 -3.69
C VAL A 333 11.42 -13.64 -3.16
N LEU A 334 12.22 -12.65 -2.76
CA LEU A 334 11.70 -11.34 -2.33
C LEU A 334 11.04 -10.56 -3.48
N LEU A 335 11.58 -10.62 -4.70
CA LEU A 335 10.92 -10.04 -5.89
C LEU A 335 9.56 -10.70 -6.14
N PHE A 336 9.47 -12.03 -5.99
CA PHE A 336 8.18 -12.72 -6.11
C PHE A 336 7.22 -12.34 -4.97
N ALA A 337 7.70 -12.18 -3.75
CA ALA A 337 6.91 -11.68 -2.63
C ALA A 337 6.35 -10.26 -2.90
N SER A 338 7.19 -9.36 -3.46
CA SER A 338 6.80 -8.01 -3.89
C SER A 338 5.77 -8.00 -5.03
N PHE A 339 5.82 -8.99 -5.90
CA PHE A 339 4.85 -9.14 -6.98
C PHE A 339 3.50 -9.67 -6.47
N GLN A 340 3.53 -10.67 -5.58
CA GLN A 340 2.33 -11.31 -5.05
C GLN A 340 1.56 -10.41 -4.07
N CYS A 341 2.27 -9.74 -3.15
CA CYS A 341 1.76 -8.87 -2.09
C CYS A 341 0.76 -9.53 -1.13
N GLY A 342 -0.11 -8.74 -0.46
CA GLY A 342 -1.09 -9.22 0.52
C GLY A 342 -2.47 -9.52 -0.06
N CYS A 343 -3.47 -9.69 0.81
CA CYS A 343 -4.83 -10.04 0.42
C CYS A 343 -5.61 -8.82 -0.14
N ALA A 344 -6.54 -9.07 -1.06
CA ALA A 344 -7.49 -8.05 -1.47
C ALA A 344 -8.36 -7.60 -0.28
N GLY A 345 -8.75 -6.32 -0.25
CA GLY A 345 -9.50 -5.74 0.88
C GLY A 345 -8.67 -5.43 2.11
N SER A 346 -7.33 -5.43 2.00
CA SER A 346 -6.36 -4.88 2.94
C SER A 346 -5.81 -3.54 2.45
N THR A 347 -4.89 -2.95 3.22
CA THR A 347 -4.16 -1.73 2.83
C THR A 347 -2.99 -1.95 1.85
N THR A 348 -2.63 -3.19 1.54
CA THR A 348 -1.51 -3.53 0.68
C THR A 348 -1.68 -3.07 -0.77
N GLY A 349 -0.58 -2.82 -1.46
CA GLY A 349 -0.53 -2.58 -2.91
C GLY A 349 -0.47 -3.86 -3.76
N GLY A 350 0.06 -3.75 -4.97
CA GLY A 350 0.41 -4.83 -5.87
C GLY A 350 -0.73 -5.66 -6.46
N ILE A 351 -0.39 -6.84 -7.00
CA ILE A 351 -1.35 -7.72 -7.69
C ILE A 351 -2.38 -8.33 -6.74
N LYS A 352 -1.97 -8.63 -5.53
CA LYS A 352 -2.73 -9.29 -4.46
C LYS A 352 -2.83 -10.81 -4.58
N VAL A 353 -2.66 -11.48 -3.45
CA VAL A 353 -2.70 -12.94 -3.28
C VAL A 353 -3.92 -13.59 -3.94
N ASP A 354 -5.08 -12.96 -3.84
CA ASP A 354 -6.35 -13.47 -4.39
C ASP A 354 -6.26 -13.66 -5.90
N ARG A 355 -5.70 -12.67 -6.62
CA ARG A 355 -5.56 -12.71 -8.08
C ARG A 355 -4.55 -13.78 -8.50
N VAL A 356 -3.43 -13.93 -7.76
CA VAL A 356 -2.44 -14.99 -8.01
C VAL A 356 -3.09 -16.38 -7.81
N LEU A 357 -3.83 -16.58 -6.72
CA LEU A 357 -4.51 -17.83 -6.45
C LEU A 357 -5.57 -18.16 -7.51
N ILE A 358 -6.35 -17.17 -7.98
CA ILE A 358 -7.32 -17.34 -9.05
C ILE A 358 -6.60 -17.77 -10.34
N SER A 359 -5.50 -17.14 -10.70
CA SER A 359 -4.71 -17.45 -11.89
C SER A 359 -4.14 -18.86 -11.85
N LEU A 360 -3.59 -19.30 -10.72
CA LEU A 360 -3.10 -20.67 -10.54
C LEU A 360 -4.21 -21.69 -10.70
N LYS A 361 -5.43 -21.40 -10.20
CA LYS A 361 -6.59 -22.26 -10.38
C LYS A 361 -7.10 -22.27 -11.81
N ALA A 362 -7.10 -21.13 -12.49
CA ALA A 362 -7.45 -21.02 -13.90
C ALA A 362 -6.50 -21.86 -14.76
N ILE A 363 -5.18 -21.76 -14.54
CA ILE A 363 -4.17 -22.59 -15.22
C ILE A 363 -4.44 -24.08 -14.96
N SER A 364 -4.67 -24.45 -13.70
CA SER A 364 -4.98 -25.85 -13.35
C SER A 364 -6.25 -26.38 -14.05
N ASN A 365 -7.27 -25.53 -14.18
CA ASN A 365 -8.49 -25.90 -14.88
C ASN A 365 -8.29 -26.02 -16.39
N GLU A 366 -7.53 -25.11 -17.00
CA GLU A 366 -7.19 -25.18 -18.43
C GLU A 366 -6.42 -26.45 -18.75
N VAL A 367 -5.44 -26.83 -17.91
CA VAL A 367 -4.73 -28.10 -18.06
C VAL A 367 -5.67 -29.30 -17.97
N LYS A 368 -6.62 -29.31 -17.03
CA LYS A 368 -7.63 -30.38 -16.92
C LYS A 368 -8.53 -30.42 -18.14
N HIS A 369 -8.96 -29.29 -18.68
CA HIS A 369 -9.80 -29.22 -19.87
C HIS A 369 -9.07 -29.75 -21.10
N ARG A 370 -7.76 -29.48 -21.24
CA ARG A 370 -6.91 -30.04 -22.30
C ARG A 370 -6.78 -31.57 -22.21
N LEU A 371 -6.70 -32.09 -20.98
CA LEU A 371 -6.66 -33.54 -20.74
C LEU A 371 -8.03 -34.23 -20.92
N HIS A 372 -9.10 -33.52 -20.55
CA HIS A 372 -10.48 -34.04 -20.59
C HIS A 372 -11.44 -33.01 -21.22
N PRO A 373 -11.48 -32.87 -22.56
CA PRO A 373 -12.24 -31.81 -23.25
C PRO A 373 -13.73 -31.77 -22.95
N SER A 374 -14.30 -32.92 -22.60
CA SER A 374 -15.74 -33.06 -22.25
C SER A 374 -16.04 -32.65 -20.79
N SER A 375 -15.04 -32.39 -19.96
CA SER A 375 -15.27 -32.02 -18.57
C SER A 375 -15.61 -30.54 -18.45
N VAL A 376 -16.74 -30.21 -17.84
CA VAL A 376 -17.09 -28.86 -17.46
C VAL A 376 -16.50 -28.58 -16.09
N SER A 377 -15.33 -27.90 -16.05
CA SER A 377 -14.69 -27.50 -14.80
C SER A 377 -14.62 -25.99 -14.69
N HIS A 378 -15.19 -25.42 -13.61
CA HIS A 378 -15.07 -23.99 -13.30
C HIS A 378 -14.06 -23.77 -12.17
N ALA A 379 -13.34 -22.64 -12.20
CA ALA A 379 -12.47 -22.27 -11.10
C ALA A 379 -13.30 -22.08 -9.82
N LYS A 380 -12.83 -22.65 -8.70
CA LYS A 380 -13.50 -22.54 -7.39
C LYS A 380 -12.62 -21.77 -6.41
N LEU A 381 -13.15 -20.72 -5.80
CA LEU A 381 -12.52 -20.02 -4.68
C LEU A 381 -13.34 -20.23 -3.42
N SER A 382 -12.74 -20.79 -2.37
CA SER A 382 -13.40 -21.09 -1.10
C SER A 382 -14.73 -21.86 -1.22
N GLY A 383 -14.81 -22.79 -2.19
CA GLY A 383 -16.00 -23.62 -2.43
C GLY A 383 -17.04 -23.01 -3.38
N HIS A 384 -16.89 -21.74 -3.78
CA HIS A 384 -17.80 -21.08 -4.73
C HIS A 384 -17.23 -21.09 -6.15
N HIS A 385 -18.12 -21.32 -7.13
CA HIS A 385 -17.75 -21.22 -8.54
C HIS A 385 -17.50 -19.76 -8.93
N LEU A 386 -16.40 -19.51 -9.64
CA LEU A 386 -16.10 -18.23 -10.25
C LEU A 386 -16.73 -18.16 -11.65
N ALA A 387 -17.34 -17.03 -11.99
CA ALA A 387 -17.76 -16.77 -13.36
C ALA A 387 -16.52 -16.60 -14.26
N ASP A 388 -16.59 -17.12 -15.49
CA ASP A 388 -15.46 -17.06 -16.43
C ASP A 388 -15.04 -15.61 -16.75
N ASP A 389 -16.00 -14.69 -16.83
CA ASP A 389 -15.71 -13.25 -16.99
C ASP A 389 -14.88 -12.68 -15.84
N ALA A 390 -15.10 -13.16 -14.61
CA ALA A 390 -14.33 -12.74 -13.45
C ALA A 390 -12.88 -13.26 -13.51
N VAL A 391 -12.71 -14.50 -13.94
CA VAL A 391 -11.39 -15.10 -14.14
C VAL A 391 -10.64 -14.37 -15.24
N ASN A 392 -11.29 -14.14 -16.39
CA ASN A 392 -10.68 -13.43 -17.52
C ASN A 392 -10.24 -12.00 -17.17
N ALA A 393 -11.02 -11.28 -16.37
CA ALA A 393 -10.63 -9.95 -15.96
C ALA A 393 -9.42 -9.95 -15.00
N VAL A 394 -9.30 -10.96 -14.13
CA VAL A 394 -8.11 -11.12 -13.29
C VAL A 394 -6.87 -11.40 -14.16
N LEU A 395 -6.98 -12.31 -15.12
CA LEU A 395 -5.89 -12.64 -16.03
C LEU A 395 -5.48 -11.41 -16.85
N MET A 396 -6.46 -10.66 -17.41
CA MET A 396 -6.19 -9.41 -18.13
C MET A 396 -5.51 -8.36 -17.25
N TYR A 397 -5.90 -8.24 -15.97
CA TYR A 397 -5.22 -7.32 -15.05
C TYR A 397 -3.75 -7.68 -14.87
N ILE A 398 -3.44 -8.97 -14.69
CA ILE A 398 -2.04 -9.43 -14.54
C ILE A 398 -1.24 -9.17 -15.82
N VAL A 399 -1.83 -9.40 -17.00
CA VAL A 399 -1.15 -9.09 -18.28
C VAL A 399 -0.83 -7.60 -18.37
N VAL A 400 -1.79 -6.72 -18.07
CA VAL A 400 -1.55 -5.26 -18.08
C VAL A 400 -0.52 -4.86 -17.04
N TYR A 401 -0.55 -5.45 -15.85
CA TYR A 401 0.43 -5.19 -14.79
C TYR A 401 1.85 -5.55 -15.23
N VAL A 402 2.05 -6.72 -15.84
CA VAL A 402 3.36 -7.15 -16.38
C VAL A 402 3.81 -6.24 -17.53
N LEU A 403 2.90 -5.80 -18.41
CA LEU A 403 3.24 -4.85 -19.47
C LEU A 403 3.69 -3.51 -18.88
N VAL A 404 3.04 -3.01 -17.84
CA VAL A 404 3.48 -1.78 -17.15
C VAL A 404 4.88 -1.97 -16.57
N ILE A 405 5.15 -3.09 -15.86
CA ILE A 405 6.50 -3.38 -15.37
C ILE A 405 7.51 -3.30 -16.51
N PHE A 406 7.25 -3.97 -17.63
CA PHE A 406 8.17 -4.04 -18.74
C PHE A 406 8.46 -2.65 -19.34
N VAL A 407 7.43 -1.85 -19.56
CA VAL A 407 7.57 -0.48 -20.09
C VAL A 407 8.32 0.42 -19.11
N SER A 408 7.99 0.35 -17.80
CA SER A 408 8.66 1.17 -16.76
C SER A 408 10.12 0.77 -16.59
N VAL A 409 10.45 -0.53 -16.62
CA VAL A 409 11.84 -1.00 -16.56
C VAL A 409 12.66 -0.44 -17.71
N ILE A 410 12.15 -0.50 -18.95
CA ILE A 410 12.84 0.09 -20.12
C ILE A 410 13.03 1.60 -19.89
N ALA A 411 12.02 2.31 -19.44
CA ALA A 411 12.11 3.74 -19.21
C ALA A 411 13.15 4.11 -18.13
N VAL A 412 13.23 3.34 -17.04
CA VAL A 412 14.22 3.53 -15.96
C VAL A 412 15.63 3.20 -16.44
N LEU A 413 15.81 2.14 -17.25
CA LEU A 413 17.10 1.81 -17.88
C LEU A 413 17.59 2.92 -18.82
N LEU A 414 16.67 3.54 -19.57
CA LEU A 414 16.99 4.69 -20.43
C LEU A 414 17.42 5.93 -19.63
N CYS A 415 17.05 6.01 -18.36
CA CYS A 415 17.54 7.05 -17.44
C CYS A 415 18.96 6.78 -16.90
N GLY A 416 19.57 5.64 -17.22
CA GLY A 416 20.92 5.26 -16.83
C GLY A 416 21.01 4.51 -15.49
N CYS A 417 19.90 3.98 -14.96
CA CYS A 417 19.92 3.13 -13.77
C CYS A 417 20.47 1.73 -14.10
N GLU A 418 21.08 1.08 -13.13
CA GLU A 418 21.55 -0.31 -13.24
C GLU A 418 20.36 -1.29 -13.41
N GLY A 419 20.59 -2.42 -14.08
CA GLY A 419 19.56 -3.40 -14.39
C GLY A 419 18.84 -3.96 -13.14
N THR A 420 19.58 -4.29 -12.11
CA THR A 420 19.03 -4.80 -10.83
C THR A 420 18.15 -3.73 -10.17
N THR A 421 18.65 -2.49 -10.08
CA THR A 421 17.95 -1.32 -9.56
C THR A 421 16.67 -1.01 -10.37
N ALA A 422 16.74 -1.07 -11.70
CA ALA A 422 15.58 -0.80 -12.56
C ALA A 422 14.48 -1.86 -12.36
N VAL A 423 14.82 -3.15 -12.41
CA VAL A 423 13.83 -4.23 -12.28
C VAL A 423 13.23 -4.25 -10.87
N SER A 424 14.07 -4.26 -9.84
CA SER A 424 13.59 -4.35 -8.46
C SER A 424 12.87 -3.08 -8.00
N GLY A 425 13.37 -1.91 -8.38
CA GLY A 425 12.77 -0.62 -8.06
C GLY A 425 11.39 -0.43 -8.70
N VAL A 426 11.20 -0.84 -9.97
CA VAL A 426 9.89 -0.80 -10.62
C VAL A 426 8.92 -1.77 -9.96
N ILE A 427 9.33 -3.02 -9.67
CA ILE A 427 8.47 -4.00 -8.99
C ILE A 427 8.10 -3.51 -7.59
N ALA A 428 9.06 -2.97 -6.83
CA ALA A 428 8.82 -2.43 -5.49
C ALA A 428 7.91 -1.20 -5.53
N SER A 429 8.09 -0.29 -6.49
CA SER A 429 7.28 0.92 -6.66
C SER A 429 5.85 0.58 -7.08
N LEU A 430 5.66 -0.24 -8.11
CA LEU A 430 4.34 -0.65 -8.58
C LEU A 430 3.63 -1.56 -7.56
N GLY A 431 4.38 -2.38 -6.80
CA GLY A 431 3.87 -3.17 -5.68
C GLY A 431 3.54 -2.34 -4.45
N SER A 432 3.99 -1.08 -4.36
CA SER A 432 3.95 -0.24 -3.15
C SER A 432 4.61 -0.94 -1.95
N VAL A 433 5.80 -1.54 -2.17
CA VAL A 433 6.55 -2.31 -1.16
C VAL A 433 7.62 -1.45 -0.48
N GLY A 434 8.27 -0.57 -1.25
CA GLY A 434 9.32 0.34 -0.81
C GLY A 434 10.72 -0.15 -1.19
N PRO A 435 11.31 -1.09 -0.47
CA PRO A 435 12.65 -1.57 -0.77
C PRO A 435 12.68 -2.43 -2.04
N GLY A 436 13.75 -2.22 -2.84
CA GLY A 436 14.12 -3.07 -3.97
C GLY A 436 15.23 -4.05 -3.61
N LEU A 437 16.17 -4.26 -4.53
CA LEU A 437 17.39 -5.05 -4.35
C LEU A 437 18.61 -4.21 -4.75
N GLY A 438 19.80 -4.63 -4.31
CA GLY A 438 21.04 -3.92 -4.58
C GLY A 438 21.03 -2.52 -3.93
N GLU A 439 21.29 -1.48 -4.72
CA GLU A 439 21.32 -0.07 -4.26
C GLU A 439 19.99 0.46 -3.70
N LEU A 440 18.89 -0.29 -3.84
CA LEU A 440 17.58 0.04 -3.30
C LEU A 440 17.17 -0.96 -2.20
N GLY A 441 18.15 -1.56 -1.52
CA GLY A 441 17.95 -2.51 -0.44
C GLY A 441 17.09 -1.97 0.69
N ALA A 442 16.78 -2.82 1.68
CA ALA A 442 15.83 -2.50 2.74
C ALA A 442 16.30 -1.37 3.69
N LEU A 443 17.61 -1.09 3.77
CA LEU A 443 18.21 0.01 4.53
C LEU A 443 18.75 1.14 3.65
N ASP A 444 18.63 1.00 2.32
CA ASP A 444 19.07 1.99 1.34
C ASP A 444 17.95 2.96 0.96
N ASN A 445 18.27 3.93 0.11
CA ASN A 445 17.32 4.96 -0.30
C ASN A 445 17.46 5.31 -1.80
N TYR A 446 16.53 6.12 -2.31
CA TYR A 446 16.47 6.53 -3.70
C TYR A 446 17.20 7.85 -3.98
N SER A 447 18.00 8.40 -3.04
CA SER A 447 18.65 9.72 -3.17
C SER A 447 19.56 9.80 -4.39
N ALA A 448 20.36 8.75 -4.62
CA ALA A 448 21.33 8.66 -5.71
C ALA A 448 20.72 8.49 -7.10
N GLN A 449 19.44 8.09 -7.19
CA GLN A 449 18.80 7.80 -8.47
C GLN A 449 18.55 9.07 -9.30
N PRO A 450 18.64 9.00 -10.64
CA PRO A 450 18.36 10.13 -11.53
C PRO A 450 16.97 10.74 -11.31
N ALA A 451 16.83 12.06 -11.46
CA ALA A 451 15.58 12.78 -11.21
C ALA A 451 14.41 12.22 -12.07
N MET A 452 14.67 11.86 -13.33
CA MET A 452 13.64 11.28 -14.20
C MET A 452 13.26 9.85 -13.78
N ALA A 453 14.20 9.04 -13.29
CA ALA A 453 13.91 7.73 -12.74
C ALA A 453 13.04 7.84 -11.47
N LYS A 454 13.31 8.79 -10.56
CA LYS A 454 12.46 9.09 -9.40
C LYS A 454 11.03 9.45 -9.82
N PHE A 455 10.87 10.22 -10.90
CA PHE A 455 9.55 10.56 -11.42
C PHE A 455 8.81 9.33 -11.95
N ILE A 456 9.49 8.43 -12.69
CA ILE A 456 8.93 7.17 -13.19
C ILE A 456 8.52 6.27 -12.02
N PHE A 457 9.39 6.05 -11.04
CA PHE A 457 9.06 5.29 -9.83
C PHE A 457 7.85 5.89 -9.10
N SER A 458 7.76 7.23 -8.98
CA SER A 458 6.60 7.90 -8.38
C SER A 458 5.31 7.62 -9.16
N PHE A 459 5.40 7.58 -10.49
CA PHE A 459 4.25 7.26 -11.34
C PHE A 459 3.82 5.80 -11.18
N ASP A 460 4.78 4.87 -11.08
CA ASP A 460 4.51 3.45 -10.80
C ASP A 460 3.86 3.24 -9.42
N MET A 461 4.34 3.95 -8.38
CA MET A 461 3.70 3.96 -7.06
C MET A 461 2.23 4.39 -7.13
N PHE A 462 1.96 5.44 -7.91
CA PHE A 462 0.60 5.93 -8.13
C PHE A 462 -0.27 4.90 -8.87
N LEU A 463 0.24 4.30 -9.97
CA LEU A 463 -0.45 3.28 -10.74
C LEU A 463 -0.77 2.04 -9.89
N GLY A 464 0.20 1.59 -9.11
CA GLY A 464 0.03 0.42 -8.23
C GLY A 464 -1.01 0.65 -7.15
N ARG A 465 -1.01 1.85 -6.55
CA ARG A 465 -1.91 2.19 -5.45
C ARG A 465 -3.36 2.38 -5.87
N VAL A 466 -3.59 3.08 -6.98
CA VAL A 466 -4.94 3.41 -7.47
C VAL A 466 -5.56 2.24 -8.25
N GLU A 467 -4.79 1.20 -8.48
CA GLU A 467 -5.00 0.16 -9.49
C GLU A 467 -4.97 0.76 -10.92
N ILE A 468 -4.40 0.05 -11.88
CA ILE A 468 -4.05 0.60 -13.21
C ILE A 468 -5.28 1.09 -13.98
N TYR A 469 -6.43 0.37 -13.90
CA TYR A 469 -7.63 0.68 -14.70
C TYR A 469 -8.25 2.06 -14.45
N PRO A 470 -8.42 2.57 -13.22
CA PRO A 470 -8.93 3.92 -12.98
C PRO A 470 -8.12 5.00 -13.69
N VAL A 471 -6.78 4.84 -13.73
CA VAL A 471 -5.89 5.80 -14.40
C VAL A 471 -6.05 5.71 -15.92
N LEU A 472 -6.07 4.49 -16.48
CA LEU A 472 -6.28 4.29 -17.93
C LEU A 472 -7.64 4.85 -18.38
N VAL A 473 -8.70 4.63 -17.61
CA VAL A 473 -10.03 5.18 -17.91
C VAL A 473 -10.02 6.70 -17.85
N ALA A 474 -9.44 7.30 -16.81
CA ALA A 474 -9.32 8.75 -16.69
C ALA A 474 -8.55 9.36 -17.88
N CYS A 475 -7.41 8.77 -18.27
CA CYS A 475 -6.65 9.18 -19.44
C CYS A 475 -7.49 9.08 -20.71
N SER A 476 -8.18 7.96 -20.94
CA SER A 476 -9.02 7.76 -22.12
C SER A 476 -10.15 8.79 -22.24
N MET A 477 -10.71 9.23 -21.10
CA MET A 477 -11.75 10.26 -21.07
C MET A 477 -11.22 11.64 -21.46
N ILE A 478 -9.97 11.97 -21.07
CA ILE A 478 -9.32 13.23 -21.42
C ILE A 478 -9.03 13.26 -22.91
N PHE A 479 -8.46 12.18 -23.47
CA PHE A 479 -8.10 12.09 -24.89
C PHE A 479 -9.30 12.00 -25.84
N ARG A 480 -10.40 11.30 -25.45
CA ARG A 480 -11.62 11.20 -26.28
C ARG A 480 -12.46 12.49 -26.32
N ARG A 481 -12.26 13.42 -25.40
CA ARG A 481 -12.95 14.72 -25.42
C ARG A 481 -12.45 15.65 -26.53
N ASN A 482 -11.28 15.36 -27.11
CA ASN A 482 -10.66 16.11 -28.18
C ASN A 482 -10.97 15.52 -29.59
N ARG A 483 -11.84 14.52 -29.68
CA ARG A 483 -12.46 14.01 -30.91
C ARG A 483 -13.99 14.16 -30.80
#